data_d9f79bd69d38e8b49bf97a5d89afaf4b
#
_entry.id   d9f79bd69d38e8b49bf97a5d89afaf4b
#
_cell.length_a   1.000
_cell.length_b   1.000
_cell.length_c   1.000
_cell.angle_alpha   90.00
_cell.angle_beta   90.00
_cell.angle_gamma   90.00
#
_symmetry.space_group_name_H-M   'P 1'
#
loop_
_entity.id
_entity.type
_entity.pdbx_description
1 polymer ?
#
loop_
_entity_poly.entity_id
_entity_poly.type
_entity_poly.pdbx_seq_one_letter_code
_entity_poly.pdbx_strand_id
1 'polypeptide(L)'
;MRVGVPKETAEGERRVALTPNATSRLGRGGIEVVVESGAGDGSFFSDAEYQEAGASTAPSAFESVDLVVAVRKPDIVTSLAAGTALAAMIQPLVDHAAVRSLAEAGVTSFSMDTIPRIARAQSMDVLSSMASLAGYKAAIIAADALGKLFPMMMAASGTTPPAKGLV
;
A
#
# COMPACT_ATOMS: atom_id res chain seq x y z
N MET A 1 -12.72 8.69 -16.11
CA MET A 1 -12.67 7.72 -14.99
C MET A 1 -12.20 8.48 -13.76
N ARG A 2 -12.90 8.31 -12.66
CA ARG A 2 -12.61 8.97 -11.38
C ARG A 2 -12.17 7.92 -10.36
N VAL A 3 -10.98 8.11 -9.76
CA VAL A 3 -10.36 7.17 -8.82
C VAL A 3 -10.36 7.79 -7.43
N GLY A 4 -10.87 7.06 -6.45
CA GLY A 4 -10.87 7.45 -5.04
C GLY A 4 -9.76 6.74 -4.26
N VAL A 5 -9.07 7.48 -3.41
CA VAL A 5 -8.01 6.97 -2.53
C VAL A 5 -8.39 7.26 -1.08
N PRO A 6 -8.98 6.30 -0.38
CA PRO A 6 -9.38 6.48 1.01
C PRO A 6 -8.17 6.50 1.96
N LYS A 7 -8.39 7.04 3.14
CA LYS A 7 -7.48 6.90 4.26
C LYS A 7 -7.56 5.48 4.80
N GLU A 8 -6.42 4.86 5.04
CA GLU A 8 -6.36 3.55 5.67
C GLU A 8 -6.77 3.63 7.15
N THR A 9 -7.64 2.72 7.58
CA THR A 9 -8.18 2.70 8.95
C THR A 9 -7.64 1.54 9.79
N ALA A 10 -6.94 0.58 9.17
CA ALA A 10 -6.39 -0.56 9.87
C ALA A 10 -5.30 -0.13 10.86
N GLU A 11 -5.34 -0.69 12.07
CA GLU A 11 -4.36 -0.40 13.11
C GLU A 11 -2.92 -0.64 12.62
N GLY A 12 -2.05 0.35 12.81
CA GLY A 12 -0.66 0.30 12.38
C GLY A 12 -0.42 0.47 10.88
N GLU A 13 -1.47 0.56 10.04
CA GLU A 13 -1.30 0.86 8.63
C GLU A 13 -0.99 2.34 8.43
N ARG A 14 0.16 2.61 7.82
CA ARG A 14 0.63 3.98 7.57
C ARG A 14 0.77 4.28 6.09
N ARG A 15 0.62 3.27 5.23
CA ARG A 15 0.75 3.42 3.79
C ARG A 15 -0.49 4.09 3.22
N VAL A 16 -0.33 4.64 2.03
CA VAL A 16 -1.41 5.12 1.18
C VAL A 16 -1.31 4.44 -0.18
N ALA A 17 -2.44 4.17 -0.81
CA ALA A 17 -2.47 3.37 -2.03
C ALA A 17 -1.82 4.06 -3.23
N LEU A 18 -1.95 5.38 -3.34
CA LEU A 18 -1.31 6.19 -4.38
C LEU A 18 -0.46 7.29 -3.75
N THR A 19 0.79 7.40 -4.17
CA THR A 19 1.64 8.54 -3.83
C THR A 19 1.35 9.75 -4.73
N PRO A 20 1.74 10.99 -4.38
CA PRO A 20 1.59 12.15 -5.27
C PRO A 20 2.17 11.93 -6.66
N ASN A 21 3.32 11.27 -6.77
CA ASN A 21 3.92 10.93 -8.07
C ASN A 21 3.04 9.99 -8.89
N ALA A 22 2.47 8.93 -8.27
CA ALA A 22 1.55 8.03 -8.95
C ALA A 22 0.28 8.76 -9.40
N THR A 23 -0.26 9.64 -8.56
CA THR A 23 -1.40 10.51 -8.86
C THR A 23 -1.13 11.39 -10.08
N SER A 24 0.01 12.07 -10.14
CA SER A 24 0.40 12.89 -11.28
C SER A 24 0.50 12.09 -12.58
N ARG A 25 0.99 10.84 -12.51
CA ARG A 25 1.05 9.95 -13.69
C ARG A 25 -0.34 9.56 -14.19
N LEU A 26 -1.29 9.28 -13.28
CA LEU A 26 -2.68 8.98 -13.62
C LEU A 26 -3.36 10.20 -14.24
N GLY A 27 -3.16 11.38 -13.67
CA GLY A 27 -3.70 12.65 -14.17
C GLY A 27 -3.27 12.96 -15.61
N ARG A 28 -2.00 12.68 -15.96
CA ARG A 28 -1.51 12.78 -17.35
C ARG A 28 -2.20 11.81 -18.30
N GLY A 29 -2.71 10.70 -17.80
CA GLY A 29 -3.53 9.74 -18.53
C GLY A 29 -5.02 10.11 -18.61
N GLY A 30 -5.41 11.29 -18.15
CA GLY A 30 -6.82 11.74 -18.15
C GLY A 30 -7.68 11.11 -17.05
N ILE A 31 -7.05 10.58 -15.99
CA ILE A 31 -7.74 10.01 -14.83
C ILE A 31 -7.81 11.07 -13.74
N GLU A 32 -9.02 11.36 -13.28
CA GLU A 32 -9.25 12.21 -12.11
C GLU A 32 -9.00 11.41 -10.83
N VAL A 33 -8.22 11.97 -9.91
CA VAL A 33 -7.93 11.34 -8.61
C VAL A 33 -8.48 12.21 -7.49
N VAL A 34 -9.23 11.57 -6.59
CA VAL A 34 -9.74 12.17 -5.36
C VAL A 34 -9.08 11.45 -4.19
N VAL A 35 -8.37 12.19 -3.34
CA VAL A 35 -7.71 11.65 -2.15
C VAL A 35 -8.47 12.10 -0.91
N GLU A 36 -8.75 11.19 0.00
CA GLU A 36 -9.32 11.55 1.29
C GLU A 36 -8.34 12.39 2.10
N SER A 37 -8.82 13.49 2.67
CA SER A 37 -7.96 14.41 3.42
C SER A 37 -7.19 13.70 4.54
N GLY A 38 -5.88 13.91 4.58
CA GLY A 38 -4.98 13.27 5.52
C GLY A 38 -4.69 11.79 5.23
N ALA A 39 -5.10 11.25 4.07
CA ALA A 39 -4.79 9.86 3.70
C ALA A 39 -3.28 9.59 3.56
N GLY A 40 -2.52 10.59 3.14
CA GLY A 40 -1.07 10.50 2.97
C GLY A 40 -0.23 10.74 4.22
N ASP A 41 -0.79 11.27 5.31
CA ASP A 41 -0.06 11.71 6.50
C ASP A 41 0.85 10.62 7.08
N GLY A 42 0.34 9.39 7.16
CA GLY A 42 1.10 8.23 7.65
C GLY A 42 2.33 7.89 6.82
N SER A 43 2.34 8.27 5.54
CA SER A 43 3.42 8.10 4.57
C SER A 43 4.21 9.39 4.32
N PHE A 44 4.00 10.42 5.13
CA PHE A 44 4.64 11.75 5.03
C PHE A 44 4.30 12.53 3.76
N PHE A 45 3.10 12.34 3.21
CA PHE A 45 2.55 13.11 2.09
C PHE A 45 1.39 13.97 2.58
N SER A 46 1.51 15.28 2.42
CA SER A 46 0.47 16.25 2.77
C SER A 46 -0.62 16.35 1.69
N ASP A 47 -1.79 16.83 2.06
CA ASP A 47 -2.87 17.14 1.12
C ASP A 47 -2.41 18.14 0.04
N ALA A 48 -1.56 19.11 0.39
CA ALA A 48 -1.01 20.07 -0.55
C ALA A 48 -0.17 19.41 -1.66
N GLU A 49 0.67 18.42 -1.32
CA GLU A 49 1.44 17.69 -2.32
C GLU A 49 0.56 16.89 -3.28
N TYR A 50 -0.57 16.36 -2.83
CA TYR A 50 -1.55 15.73 -3.71
C TYR A 50 -2.23 16.74 -4.63
N GLN A 51 -2.58 17.92 -4.12
CA GLN A 51 -3.18 19.00 -4.93
C GLN A 51 -2.19 19.51 -5.98
N GLU A 52 -0.92 19.69 -5.64
CA GLU A 52 0.15 20.03 -6.58
C GLU A 52 0.35 18.93 -7.64
N ALA A 53 0.13 17.68 -7.28
CA ALA A 53 0.17 16.54 -8.20
C ALA A 53 -1.08 16.42 -9.10
N GLY A 54 -2.07 17.31 -8.92
CA GLY A 54 -3.28 17.37 -9.73
C GLY A 54 -4.46 16.56 -9.19
N ALA A 55 -4.40 16.08 -7.95
CA ALA A 55 -5.55 15.48 -7.28
C ALA A 55 -6.46 16.55 -6.66
N SER A 56 -7.73 16.20 -6.44
CA SER A 56 -8.59 16.88 -5.48
C SER A 56 -8.53 16.17 -4.12
N THR A 57 -8.67 16.91 -3.04
CA THR A 57 -8.81 16.37 -1.69
C THR A 57 -10.23 16.56 -1.19
N ALA A 58 -10.79 15.58 -0.49
CA ALA A 58 -12.15 15.62 0.02
C ALA A 58 -12.25 14.89 1.38
N PRO A 59 -13.27 15.18 2.20
CA PRO A 59 -13.50 14.46 3.45
C PRO A 59 -13.80 12.97 3.26
N SER A 60 -14.25 12.57 2.06
CA SER A 60 -14.54 11.19 1.65
C SER A 60 -14.08 11.00 0.21
N ALA A 61 -13.43 9.88 -0.08
CA ALA A 61 -12.93 9.55 -1.41
C ALA A 61 -13.69 8.38 -2.07
N PHE A 62 -14.87 8.02 -1.58
CA PHE A 62 -15.64 6.89 -2.13
C PHE A 62 -16.90 7.31 -2.88
N GLU A 63 -17.34 8.55 -2.73
CA GLU A 63 -18.56 9.04 -3.34
C GLU A 63 -18.34 9.41 -4.81
N SER A 64 -19.20 8.90 -5.67
CA SER A 64 -19.19 9.22 -7.11
C SER A 64 -17.84 8.93 -7.78
N VAL A 65 -17.21 7.80 -7.45
CA VAL A 65 -15.98 7.30 -8.09
C VAL A 65 -16.25 6.01 -8.85
N ASP A 66 -15.49 5.79 -9.91
CA ASP A 66 -15.56 4.58 -10.72
C ASP A 66 -14.72 3.45 -10.11
N LEU A 67 -13.61 3.80 -9.46
CA LEU A 67 -12.65 2.88 -8.86
C LEU A 67 -12.17 3.43 -7.52
N VAL A 68 -12.19 2.59 -6.50
CA VAL A 68 -11.50 2.84 -5.22
C VAL A 68 -10.20 2.06 -5.20
N VAL A 69 -9.09 2.71 -4.85
CA VAL A 69 -7.77 2.08 -4.69
C VAL A 69 -7.32 2.23 -3.25
N ALA A 70 -7.15 1.10 -2.56
CA ALA A 70 -6.74 1.05 -1.17
C ALA A 70 -5.59 0.05 -0.97
N VAL A 71 -4.82 0.19 0.10
CA VAL A 71 -3.77 -0.79 0.45
C VAL A 71 -4.42 -2.04 1.00
N ARG A 72 -5.29 -1.89 1.99
CA ARG A 72 -6.09 -2.98 2.55
C ARG A 72 -7.56 -2.83 2.14
N LYS A 73 -8.31 -3.91 2.26
CA LYS A 73 -9.75 -3.86 2.10
C LYS A 73 -10.33 -2.83 3.08
N PRO A 74 -10.95 -1.75 2.61
CA PRO A 74 -11.55 -0.77 3.50
C PRO A 74 -12.82 -1.31 4.17
N ASP A 75 -13.11 -0.86 5.39
CA ASP A 75 -14.30 -1.27 6.14
C ASP A 75 -15.61 -0.77 5.50
N ILE A 76 -15.50 0.15 4.56
CA ILE A 76 -16.61 0.81 3.85
C ILE A 76 -17.16 0.03 2.65
N VAL A 77 -16.79 -1.24 2.48
CA VAL A 77 -17.25 -2.05 1.34
C VAL A 77 -18.76 -1.99 1.13
N THR A 78 -19.53 -1.97 2.22
CA THR A 78 -20.98 -1.88 2.18
C THR A 78 -21.51 -0.48 1.80
N SER A 79 -20.66 0.53 1.80
CA SER A 79 -21.01 1.91 1.42
C SER A 79 -20.63 2.25 -0.02
N LEU A 80 -19.94 1.33 -0.72
CA LEU A 80 -19.62 1.51 -2.13
C LEU A 80 -20.89 1.35 -2.98
N ALA A 81 -21.05 2.23 -3.95
CA ALA A 81 -22.16 2.11 -4.89
C ALA A 81 -22.00 0.84 -5.76
N ALA A 82 -23.13 0.20 -6.08
CA ALA A 82 -23.12 -0.92 -7.01
C ALA A 82 -22.50 -0.48 -8.37
N GLY A 83 -21.64 -1.33 -8.92
CA GLY A 83 -20.90 -1.03 -10.14
C GLY A 83 -19.56 -0.31 -9.91
N THR A 84 -19.26 0.17 -8.70
CA THR A 84 -17.92 0.66 -8.36
C THR A 84 -16.91 -0.48 -8.41
N ALA A 85 -15.69 -0.20 -8.86
CA ALA A 85 -14.58 -1.13 -8.76
C ALA A 85 -13.74 -0.86 -7.50
N LEU A 86 -13.13 -1.92 -6.94
CA LEU A 86 -12.21 -1.86 -5.80
C LEU A 86 -10.92 -2.58 -6.15
N ALA A 87 -9.77 -1.93 -6.01
CA ALA A 87 -8.44 -2.54 -6.08
C ALA A 87 -7.75 -2.43 -4.72
N ALA A 88 -7.53 -3.57 -4.05
CA ALA A 88 -6.92 -3.62 -2.72
C ALA A 88 -6.37 -5.01 -2.41
N MET A 89 -5.62 -5.17 -1.32
CA MET A 89 -5.32 -6.48 -0.74
C MET A 89 -6.57 -6.98 0.01
N ILE A 90 -7.29 -7.92 -0.59
CA ILE A 90 -8.60 -8.40 -0.11
C ILE A 90 -8.47 -9.72 0.66
N GLN A 91 -7.42 -10.48 0.38
CA GLN A 91 -7.17 -11.82 0.92
C GLN A 91 -8.31 -12.83 0.65
N PRO A 92 -8.76 -12.97 -0.61
CA PRO A 92 -9.99 -13.73 -0.93
C PRO A 92 -9.90 -15.21 -0.61
N LEU A 93 -8.70 -15.77 -0.47
CA LEU A 93 -8.50 -17.18 -0.08
C LEU A 93 -8.65 -17.42 1.43
N VAL A 94 -8.71 -16.36 2.23
CA VAL A 94 -8.81 -16.40 3.70
C VAL A 94 -10.07 -15.69 4.18
N ASP A 95 -10.34 -14.48 3.69
CA ASP A 95 -11.50 -13.67 4.08
C ASP A 95 -12.69 -13.89 3.12
N HIS A 96 -13.32 -15.05 3.23
CA HIS A 96 -14.51 -15.37 2.42
C HIS A 96 -15.72 -14.48 2.74
N ALA A 97 -15.78 -13.92 3.95
CA ALA A 97 -16.83 -13.00 4.33
C ALA A 97 -16.72 -11.68 3.54
N ALA A 98 -15.50 -11.15 3.39
CA ALA A 98 -15.25 -9.98 2.56
C ALA A 98 -15.64 -10.20 1.10
N VAL A 99 -15.30 -11.35 0.53
CA VAL A 99 -15.66 -11.69 -0.85
C VAL A 99 -17.18 -11.71 -1.03
N ARG A 100 -17.91 -12.31 -0.08
CA ARG A 100 -19.38 -12.34 -0.11
C ARG A 100 -19.98 -10.93 -0.01
N SER A 101 -19.48 -10.10 0.92
CA SER A 101 -19.97 -8.73 1.08
C SER A 101 -19.74 -7.88 -0.17
N LEU A 102 -18.59 -8.03 -0.85
CA LEU A 102 -18.31 -7.36 -2.12
C LEU A 102 -19.26 -7.81 -3.22
N ALA A 103 -19.51 -9.10 -3.31
CA ALA A 103 -20.44 -9.66 -4.31
C ALA A 103 -21.88 -9.21 -4.06
N GLU A 104 -22.36 -9.22 -2.81
CA GLU A 104 -23.69 -8.74 -2.41
C GLU A 104 -23.86 -7.24 -2.67
N ALA A 105 -22.80 -6.45 -2.49
CA ALA A 105 -22.79 -5.02 -2.80
C ALA A 105 -22.69 -4.72 -4.32
N GLY A 106 -22.50 -5.72 -5.17
CA GLY A 106 -22.33 -5.53 -6.61
C GLY A 106 -21.03 -4.80 -7.00
N VAL A 107 -19.97 -4.94 -6.18
CA VAL A 107 -18.66 -4.33 -6.38
C VAL A 107 -17.76 -5.25 -7.19
N THR A 108 -17.16 -4.73 -8.26
CA THR A 108 -16.11 -5.43 -9.01
C THR A 108 -14.78 -5.31 -8.28
N SER A 109 -14.20 -6.42 -7.82
CA SER A 109 -13.00 -6.38 -7.00
C SER A 109 -11.76 -6.97 -7.69
N PHE A 110 -10.63 -6.27 -7.55
CA PHE A 110 -9.31 -6.70 -7.99
C PHE A 110 -8.43 -6.91 -6.75
N SER A 111 -8.15 -8.18 -6.43
CA SER A 111 -7.33 -8.52 -5.28
C SER A 111 -5.85 -8.48 -5.65
N MET A 112 -5.15 -7.45 -5.18
CA MET A 112 -3.75 -7.20 -5.51
C MET A 112 -2.81 -8.27 -4.92
N ASP A 113 -3.21 -8.94 -3.85
CA ASP A 113 -2.45 -10.02 -3.21
C ASP A 113 -2.57 -11.38 -3.92
N THR A 114 -3.47 -11.50 -4.91
CA THR A 114 -3.61 -12.71 -5.74
C THR A 114 -3.01 -12.56 -7.14
N ILE A 115 -2.34 -11.46 -7.43
CA ILE A 115 -1.62 -11.28 -8.69
C ILE A 115 -0.55 -12.37 -8.82
N PRO A 116 -0.52 -13.15 -9.92
CA PRO A 116 0.41 -14.26 -10.07
C PRO A 116 1.85 -13.76 -10.17
N ARG A 117 2.78 -14.47 -9.55
CA ARG A 117 4.22 -14.18 -9.58
C ARG A 117 4.88 -14.68 -10.86
N ILE A 118 4.54 -14.04 -11.97
CA ILE A 118 5.09 -14.29 -13.31
C ILE A 118 5.75 -13.02 -13.85
N ALA A 119 6.67 -13.17 -14.80
CA ALA A 119 7.44 -12.05 -15.35
C ALA A 119 6.54 -10.91 -15.88
N ARG A 120 5.44 -11.23 -16.54
CA ARG A 120 4.48 -10.25 -17.08
C ARG A 120 3.81 -9.42 -15.97
N ALA A 121 3.55 -10.00 -14.81
CA ALA A 121 2.85 -9.37 -13.71
C ALA A 121 3.79 -8.75 -12.66
N GLN A 122 5.10 -8.86 -12.81
CA GLN A 122 6.09 -8.41 -11.84
C GLN A 122 5.97 -6.92 -11.50
N SER A 123 5.59 -6.08 -12.45
CA SER A 123 5.36 -4.64 -12.23
C SER A 123 4.11 -4.33 -11.38
N MET A 124 3.23 -5.31 -11.21
CA MET A 124 1.98 -5.22 -10.42
C MET A 124 2.09 -6.01 -9.10
N ASP A 125 3.21 -6.67 -8.83
CA ASP A 125 3.43 -7.50 -7.63
C ASP A 125 3.71 -6.62 -6.41
N VAL A 126 2.64 -6.23 -5.73
CA VAL A 126 2.70 -5.40 -4.52
C VAL A 126 3.29 -6.15 -3.33
N LEU A 127 3.17 -7.48 -3.28
CA LEU A 127 3.68 -8.29 -2.17
C LEU A 127 5.20 -8.37 -2.20
N SER A 128 5.81 -8.64 -3.36
CA SER A 128 7.27 -8.72 -3.50
C SER A 128 7.93 -7.37 -3.23
N SER A 129 7.35 -6.27 -3.70
CA SER A 129 7.84 -4.92 -3.43
C SER A 129 7.85 -4.62 -1.93
N MET A 130 6.77 -4.95 -1.22
CA MET A 130 6.69 -4.74 0.23
C MET A 130 7.58 -5.71 1.02
N ALA A 131 7.73 -6.96 0.57
CA ALA A 131 8.62 -7.94 1.21
C ALA A 131 10.08 -7.47 1.20
N SER A 132 10.55 -6.83 0.12
CA SER A 132 11.90 -6.24 0.06
C SER A 132 12.11 -5.16 1.12
N LEU A 133 11.13 -4.26 1.30
CA LEU A 133 11.19 -3.21 2.32
C LEU A 133 11.12 -3.80 3.74
N ALA A 134 10.29 -4.82 3.95
CA ALA A 134 10.19 -5.52 5.22
C ALA A 134 11.52 -6.22 5.59
N GLY A 135 12.15 -6.90 4.63
CA GLY A 135 13.46 -7.53 4.81
C GLY A 135 14.55 -6.50 5.15
N TYR A 136 14.60 -5.38 4.45
CA TYR A 136 15.52 -4.28 4.78
C TYR A 136 15.30 -3.77 6.22
N LYS A 137 14.07 -3.50 6.61
CA LYS A 137 13.75 -3.04 7.96
C LYS A 137 14.07 -4.09 9.02
N ALA A 138 13.79 -5.37 8.73
CA ALA A 138 14.11 -6.48 9.62
C ALA A 138 15.62 -6.58 9.89
N ALA A 139 16.46 -6.40 8.86
CA ALA A 139 17.91 -6.39 9.02
C ALA A 139 18.39 -5.23 9.92
N ILE A 140 17.80 -4.05 9.78
CA ILE A 140 18.15 -2.89 10.64
C ILE A 140 17.73 -3.14 12.10
N ILE A 141 16.51 -3.66 12.32
CA ILE A 141 16.03 -3.99 13.67
C ILE A 141 16.91 -5.08 14.29
N ALA A 142 17.27 -6.10 13.53
CA ALA A 142 18.18 -7.15 14.01
C ALA A 142 19.57 -6.59 14.36
N ALA A 143 20.08 -5.64 13.59
CA ALA A 143 21.36 -4.99 13.87
C ALA A 143 21.31 -4.16 15.16
N ASP A 144 20.21 -3.44 15.38
CA ASP A 144 19.99 -2.63 16.59
C ASP A 144 19.85 -3.50 17.84
N ALA A 145 19.08 -4.60 17.73
CA ALA A 145 18.85 -5.52 18.85
C ALA A 145 20.02 -6.45 19.16
N LEU A 146 20.98 -6.60 18.25
CA LEU A 146 22.10 -7.52 18.41
C LEU A 146 23.24 -6.86 19.18
N GLY A 147 23.71 -7.47 20.26
CA GLY A 147 24.90 -7.02 21.00
C GLY A 147 26.23 -7.25 20.29
N LYS A 148 26.23 -7.40 18.96
CA LYS A 148 27.41 -7.63 18.10
C LYS A 148 27.27 -6.87 16.80
N LEU A 149 28.40 -6.57 16.17
CA LEU A 149 28.44 -5.98 14.84
C LEU A 149 28.12 -7.01 13.76
N PHE A 150 27.37 -6.63 12.72
CA PHE A 150 27.09 -7.51 11.58
C PHE A 150 28.35 -7.83 10.78
N PRO A 151 29.14 -6.83 10.32
CA PRO A 151 30.36 -7.08 9.57
C PRO A 151 31.51 -7.48 10.49
N MET A 152 32.50 -8.13 9.92
CA MET A 152 33.81 -8.23 10.55
C MET A 152 34.43 -6.83 10.62
N MET A 153 34.93 -6.45 11.79
CA MET A 153 35.64 -5.20 11.94
C MET A 153 37.07 -5.44 12.42
N MET A 154 38.02 -4.75 11.81
CA MET A 154 39.42 -4.71 12.20
C MET A 154 39.76 -3.31 12.74
N ALA A 155 40.33 -3.28 13.93
CA ALA A 155 40.83 -2.07 14.57
C ALA A 155 42.24 -2.33 15.10
N ALA A 156 42.93 -1.28 15.56
CA ALA A 156 44.25 -1.41 16.19
C ALA A 156 44.24 -2.34 17.41
N SER A 157 43.11 -2.48 18.07
CA SER A 157 42.89 -3.36 19.25
C SER A 157 42.59 -4.84 18.89
N GLY A 158 42.49 -5.18 17.58
CA GLY A 158 42.22 -6.54 17.15
C GLY A 158 41.04 -6.66 16.17
N THR A 159 40.65 -7.90 15.91
CA THR A 159 39.54 -8.25 14.97
C THR A 159 38.31 -8.71 15.71
N THR A 160 37.19 -8.09 15.43
CA THR A 160 35.86 -8.53 15.90
C THR A 160 35.24 -9.43 14.83
N PRO A 161 34.87 -10.68 15.16
CA PRO A 161 34.24 -11.58 14.19
C PRO A 161 32.83 -11.11 13.83
N PRO A 162 32.36 -11.43 12.59
CA PRO A 162 31.02 -11.05 12.15
C PRO A 162 29.93 -11.81 12.92
N ALA A 163 28.74 -11.25 12.97
CA ALA A 163 27.56 -11.95 13.44
C ALA A 163 27.16 -13.05 12.41
N LYS A 164 26.54 -14.12 12.92
CA LYS A 164 25.92 -15.16 12.09
C LYS A 164 24.42 -14.88 11.98
N GLY A 165 23.90 -14.82 10.77
CA GLY A 165 22.47 -14.70 10.50
C GLY A 165 21.94 -15.91 9.72
N LEU A 166 20.70 -16.26 9.96
CA LEU A 166 19.94 -17.23 9.18
C LEU A 166 18.77 -16.47 8.52
N VAL A 167 18.61 -16.62 7.20
CA VAL A 167 17.52 -16.03 6.41
C VAL A 167 16.67 -17.15 5.82
#